data_f567058690bb50cab8a5cb25b9d2c434
#
_entry.id   f567058690bb50cab8a5cb25b9d2c434
#
_cell.length_a   1.000
_cell.length_b   1.000
_cell.length_c   1.000
_cell.angle_alpha   90.00
_cell.angle_beta   90.00
_cell.angle_gamma   90.00
#
_symmetry.space_group_name_H-M   'P 1'
#
loop_
_entity.id
_entity.type
_entity.pdbx_description
1 polymer ?
#
loop_
_entity_poly.entity_id
_entity_poly.type
_entity_poly.pdbx_seq_one_letter_code
_entity_poly.pdbx_strand_id
1 'polypeptide(L)'
;MYIFHLTVPKDIVLARALLALSPSAQCDIDVSSSHGVDILLGGHDHLYYASKGISSWKNYDITQEVLGAENDHGDVLIVKSGTDFRDLSEITLELEDTPPGSIRRKVIKSINGKALSCVMPRYFGSVPRLCSHLFA
;
A
#
# COMPACT_ATOMS: atom_id res chain seq x y z
N MET A 1 2.55 10.87 0.34
CA MET A 1 1.51 9.89 0.70
C MET A 1 0.15 10.55 0.57
N TYR A 2 -0.77 9.92 -0.13
CA TYR A 2 -2.14 10.41 -0.27
C TYR A 2 -3.13 9.31 0.12
N ILE A 3 -4.25 9.69 0.73
CA ILE A 3 -5.33 8.78 1.13
C ILE A 3 -6.52 9.06 0.22
N PHE A 4 -6.99 8.02 -0.46
CA PHE A 4 -8.11 8.12 -1.38
C PHE A 4 -9.25 7.17 -0.98
N HIS A 5 -10.47 7.56 -1.31
CA HIS A 5 -11.68 6.79 -1.04
C HIS A 5 -12.32 6.37 -2.37
N LEU A 6 -11.66 5.46 -3.08
CA LEU A 6 -12.04 4.97 -4.39
C LEU A 6 -12.09 3.43 -4.41
N THR A 7 -12.70 2.88 -5.45
CA THR A 7 -12.68 1.44 -5.73
C THR A 7 -11.32 1.00 -6.29
N VAL A 8 -10.94 -0.27 -6.10
CA VAL A 8 -9.64 -0.81 -6.58
C VAL A 8 -9.35 -0.48 -8.05
N PRO A 9 -10.28 -0.65 -9.01
CA PRO A 9 -10.00 -0.30 -10.40
C PRO A 9 -9.64 1.18 -10.59
N LYS A 10 -10.30 2.08 -9.87
CA LYS A 10 -10.02 3.51 -9.92
C LYS A 10 -8.71 3.88 -9.23
N ASP A 11 -8.39 3.20 -8.13
CA ASP A 11 -7.11 3.36 -7.43
C ASP A 11 -5.95 2.97 -8.35
N ILE A 12 -6.06 1.89 -9.13
CA ILE A 12 -5.04 1.45 -10.09
C ILE A 12 -4.83 2.51 -11.19
N VAL A 13 -5.91 3.03 -11.77
CA VAL A 13 -5.82 4.10 -12.78
C VAL A 13 -5.18 5.35 -12.20
N LEU A 14 -5.60 5.75 -11.00
CA LEU A 14 -5.08 6.93 -10.31
C LEU A 14 -3.61 6.76 -9.92
N ALA A 15 -3.21 5.59 -9.42
CA ALA A 15 -1.84 5.30 -9.06
C ALA A 15 -0.89 5.44 -10.26
N ARG A 16 -1.29 4.95 -11.43
CA ARG A 16 -0.54 5.15 -12.68
C ARG A 16 -0.46 6.62 -13.07
N ALA A 17 -1.58 7.33 -13.05
CA ALA A 17 -1.63 8.76 -13.40
C ALA A 17 -0.78 9.62 -12.47
N LEU A 18 -0.66 9.26 -11.20
CA LEU A 18 0.14 9.94 -10.18
C LEU A 18 1.55 9.37 -10.02
N LEU A 19 1.96 8.42 -10.86
CA LEU A 19 3.29 7.78 -10.81
C LEU A 19 3.61 7.14 -9.46
N ALA A 20 2.61 6.51 -8.81
CA ALA A 20 2.82 5.64 -7.66
C ALA A 20 3.30 4.26 -8.15
N LEU A 21 4.52 4.22 -8.70
CA LEU A 21 5.04 3.07 -9.43
C LEU A 21 5.83 2.13 -8.53
N SER A 22 5.73 0.83 -8.83
CA SER A 22 6.55 -0.18 -8.18
C SER A 22 8.04 0.00 -8.51
N PRO A 23 8.97 -0.50 -7.67
CA PRO A 23 10.40 -0.42 -7.95
C PRO A 23 10.79 -0.98 -9.32
N SER A 24 10.12 -2.05 -9.77
CA SER A 24 10.36 -2.62 -11.10
C SER A 24 9.90 -1.70 -12.23
N ALA A 25 8.75 -1.06 -12.09
CA ALA A 25 8.23 -0.13 -13.10
C ALA A 25 9.00 1.19 -13.17
N GLN A 26 9.72 1.57 -12.12
CA GLN A 26 10.58 2.75 -12.10
C GLN A 26 11.82 2.61 -13.00
N CYS A 27 12.17 1.41 -13.43
CA CYS A 27 13.31 1.21 -14.35
C CYS A 27 13.07 1.83 -15.73
N ASP A 28 11.80 1.93 -16.15
CA ASP A 28 11.43 2.41 -17.47
C ASP A 28 11.07 3.91 -17.49
N ILE A 29 10.88 4.51 -16.32
CA ILE A 29 10.43 5.89 -16.17
C ILE A 29 11.30 6.58 -15.12
N ASP A 30 11.94 7.71 -15.48
CA ASP A 30 12.63 8.54 -14.49
C ASP A 30 11.63 9.26 -13.58
N VAL A 31 11.20 8.57 -12.53
CA VAL A 31 10.30 9.13 -11.53
C VAL A 31 10.96 10.25 -10.70
N SER A 32 12.29 10.28 -10.64
CA SER A 32 13.03 11.27 -9.86
C SER A 32 12.85 12.69 -10.40
N SER A 33 12.65 12.82 -11.70
CA SER A 33 12.44 14.08 -12.42
C SER A 33 10.95 14.44 -12.57
N SER A 34 10.05 13.70 -11.95
CA SER A 34 8.60 13.86 -12.12
C SER A 34 7.88 14.17 -10.81
N HIS A 35 6.90 15.07 -10.87
CA HIS A 35 5.94 15.22 -9.79
C HIS A 35 5.00 14.01 -9.73
N GLY A 36 4.60 13.63 -8.53
CA GLY A 36 3.68 12.52 -8.32
C GLY A 36 3.63 12.08 -6.87
N VAL A 37 3.15 10.87 -6.62
CA VAL A 37 3.10 10.25 -5.29
C VAL A 37 3.89 8.94 -5.31
N ASP A 38 4.41 8.52 -4.16
CA ASP A 38 5.24 7.32 -4.08
C ASP A 38 4.42 6.08 -3.80
N ILE A 39 3.31 6.21 -3.07
CA ILE A 39 2.38 5.15 -2.71
C ILE A 39 0.98 5.72 -2.54
N LEU A 40 -0.02 4.93 -2.91
CA LEU A 40 -1.43 5.24 -2.73
C LEU A 40 -2.00 4.38 -1.60
N LEU A 41 -2.56 5.03 -0.58
CA LEU A 41 -3.34 4.36 0.45
C LEU A 41 -4.82 4.52 0.14
N GLY A 42 -5.49 3.40 -0.11
CA GLY A 42 -6.89 3.38 -0.54
C GLY A 42 -7.85 2.96 0.56
N GLY A 43 -9.13 3.23 0.35
CA GLY A 43 -10.25 2.80 1.18
C GLY A 43 -11.46 2.42 0.32
N HIS A 44 -12.68 2.60 0.81
CA HIS A 44 -13.97 2.45 0.12
C HIS A 44 -14.48 1.02 -0.03
N ASP A 45 -13.73 0.11 -0.64
CA ASP A 45 -14.22 -1.24 -0.99
C ASP A 45 -14.36 -2.18 0.22
N HIS A 46 -13.90 -1.74 1.40
CA HIS A 46 -13.92 -2.52 2.63
C HIS A 46 -13.18 -3.87 2.51
N LEU A 47 -12.27 -3.98 1.56
CA LEU A 47 -11.43 -5.16 1.37
C LEU A 47 -9.96 -4.87 1.72
N TYR A 48 -9.24 -5.92 2.08
CA TYR A 48 -7.81 -5.87 2.23
C TYR A 48 -7.15 -6.08 0.87
N TYR A 49 -6.25 -5.20 0.47
CA TYR A 49 -5.56 -5.29 -0.80
C TYR A 49 -4.17 -4.67 -0.72
N ALA A 50 -3.17 -5.42 -1.15
CA ALA A 50 -1.81 -4.95 -1.39
C ALA A 50 -1.46 -5.30 -2.84
N SER A 51 -1.04 -4.31 -3.63
CA SER A 51 -0.80 -4.47 -5.06
C SER A 51 0.37 -5.41 -5.35
N LYS A 52 0.34 -6.04 -6.53
CA LYS A 52 1.37 -7.00 -6.99
C LYS A 52 2.76 -6.38 -7.19
N GLY A 53 2.86 -5.05 -7.23
CA GLY A 53 4.12 -4.31 -7.31
C GLY A 53 4.92 -4.25 -6.01
N ILE A 54 4.36 -4.74 -4.91
CA ILE A 54 5.01 -4.79 -3.60
C ILE A 54 5.99 -5.95 -3.54
N SER A 55 7.16 -5.73 -2.93
CA SER A 55 8.26 -6.71 -2.92
C SER A 55 7.94 -7.95 -2.10
N SER A 56 7.34 -7.79 -0.93
CA SER A 56 6.84 -8.90 -0.11
C SER A 56 5.77 -8.45 0.88
N TRP A 57 4.87 -9.38 1.26
CA TRP A 57 3.83 -9.12 2.25
C TRP A 57 3.58 -10.35 3.11
N LYS A 58 3.68 -10.20 4.42
CA LYS A 58 3.39 -11.28 5.37
C LYS A 58 1.89 -11.34 5.68
N ASN A 59 1.37 -12.54 5.84
CA ASN A 59 -0.02 -12.83 6.18
C ASN A 59 -1.06 -12.37 5.14
N TYR A 60 -0.62 -12.17 3.90
CA TYR A 60 -1.50 -11.87 2.76
C TYR A 60 -0.79 -12.27 1.47
N ASP A 61 -1.50 -12.95 0.58
CA ASP A 61 -0.96 -13.35 -0.72
C ASP A 61 -1.19 -12.23 -1.73
N ILE A 62 -0.13 -11.50 -2.07
CA ILE A 62 -0.17 -10.41 -3.05
C ILE A 62 -0.42 -10.91 -4.48
N THR A 63 -0.31 -12.21 -4.73
CA THR A 63 -0.52 -12.81 -6.06
C THR A 63 -1.96 -13.28 -6.27
N GLN A 64 -2.77 -13.30 -5.20
CA GLN A 64 -4.16 -13.73 -5.29
C GLN A 64 -4.98 -12.83 -6.23
N GLU A 65 -5.94 -13.43 -6.88
CA GLU A 65 -6.91 -12.68 -7.68
C GLU A 65 -7.87 -11.91 -6.77
N VAL A 66 -7.99 -10.61 -6.98
CA VAL A 66 -8.90 -9.73 -6.26
C VAL A 66 -9.84 -9.08 -7.26
N LEU A 67 -11.12 -9.17 -7.01
CA LEU A 67 -12.15 -8.55 -7.85
C LEU A 67 -11.90 -7.04 -7.99
N GLY A 68 -11.81 -6.57 -9.24
CA GLY A 68 -11.51 -5.19 -9.57
C GLY A 68 -10.01 -4.88 -9.69
N ALA A 69 -9.12 -5.84 -9.39
CA ALA A 69 -7.68 -5.71 -9.54
C ALA A 69 -7.11 -6.41 -10.78
N GLU A 70 -7.96 -6.75 -11.75
CA GLU A 70 -7.56 -7.48 -12.95
C GLU A 70 -6.51 -6.72 -13.79
N ASN A 71 -6.51 -5.40 -13.68
CA ASN A 71 -5.54 -4.51 -14.35
C ASN A 71 -4.29 -4.20 -13.50
N ASP A 72 -4.12 -4.82 -12.34
CA ASP A 72 -2.87 -4.73 -11.59
C ASP A 72 -1.84 -5.68 -12.17
N HIS A 73 -0.89 -5.14 -12.92
CA HIS A 73 0.20 -5.88 -13.56
C HIS A 73 1.50 -5.84 -12.73
N GLY A 74 1.45 -5.40 -11.47
CA GLY A 74 2.63 -5.24 -10.62
C GLY A 74 3.40 -3.93 -10.87
N ASP A 75 2.80 -3.00 -11.56
CA ASP A 75 3.40 -1.71 -11.93
C ASP A 75 3.14 -0.59 -10.92
N VAL A 76 2.18 -0.76 -10.01
CA VAL A 76 1.76 0.27 -9.06
C VAL A 76 1.95 -0.13 -7.60
N LEU A 77 2.02 0.86 -6.71
CA LEU A 77 2.05 0.68 -5.26
C LEU A 77 0.75 1.19 -4.63
N ILE A 78 -0.10 0.25 -4.21
CA ILE A 78 -1.38 0.51 -3.55
C ILE A 78 -1.51 -0.39 -2.33
N VAL A 79 -2.00 0.17 -1.21
CA VAL A 79 -2.36 -0.60 -0.02
C VAL A 79 -3.73 -0.15 0.48
N LYS A 80 -4.60 -1.12 0.75
CA LYS A 80 -5.92 -0.96 1.37
C LYS A 80 -6.02 -1.90 2.57
N SER A 81 -6.30 -1.39 3.74
CA SER A 81 -6.26 -2.15 5.00
C SER A 81 -7.62 -2.68 5.47
N GLY A 82 -8.54 -2.90 4.54
CA GLY A 82 -9.86 -3.43 4.88
C GLY A 82 -10.78 -2.39 5.50
N THR A 83 -11.59 -2.80 6.49
CA THR A 83 -12.61 -1.96 7.10
C THR A 83 -12.71 -2.19 8.61
N ASP A 84 -13.37 -1.25 9.30
CA ASP A 84 -13.79 -1.37 10.70
C ASP A 84 -12.65 -1.68 11.68
N PHE A 85 -11.43 -1.22 11.38
CA PHE A 85 -10.23 -1.49 12.20
C PHE A 85 -9.96 -2.98 12.46
N ARG A 86 -10.47 -3.87 11.59
CA ARG A 86 -10.23 -5.32 11.67
C ARG A 86 -8.82 -5.71 11.28
N ASP A 87 -8.24 -4.92 10.38
CA ASP A 87 -6.92 -5.17 9.84
C ASP A 87 -6.07 -3.91 9.93
N LEU A 88 -4.79 -4.12 10.21
CA LEU A 88 -3.75 -3.10 10.21
C LEU A 88 -2.66 -3.52 9.24
N SER A 89 -2.19 -2.60 8.40
CA SER A 89 -1.03 -2.82 7.54
C SER A 89 0.20 -2.15 8.16
N GLU A 90 1.21 -2.94 8.48
CA GLU A 90 2.55 -2.45 8.77
C GLU A 90 3.34 -2.38 7.45
N ILE A 91 3.89 -1.22 7.12
CA ILE A 91 4.61 -0.99 5.85
C ILE A 91 6.03 -0.55 6.17
N THR A 92 7.01 -1.26 5.61
CA THR A 92 8.42 -0.90 5.69
C THR A 92 8.91 -0.50 4.31
N LEU A 93 9.45 0.71 4.19
CA LEU A 93 10.00 1.27 2.95
C LEU A 93 11.53 1.32 3.04
N GLU A 94 12.21 0.79 2.05
CA GLU A 94 13.61 1.08 1.78
C GLU A 94 13.67 2.18 0.72
N LEU A 95 14.34 3.28 1.06
CA LEU A 95 14.43 4.45 0.20
C LEU A 95 15.84 4.60 -0.36
N GLU A 96 15.93 5.05 -1.59
CA GLU A 96 17.19 5.40 -2.26
C GLU A 96 17.23 6.90 -2.56
N ASP A 97 18.41 7.51 -2.36
CA ASP A 97 18.62 8.92 -2.70
C ASP A 97 18.71 9.11 -4.21
N THR A 98 18.10 10.16 -4.70
CA THR A 98 18.14 10.54 -6.11
C THR A 98 19.28 11.53 -6.38
N PRO A 99 19.68 11.73 -7.65
CA PRO A 99 20.70 12.72 -8.00
C PRO A 99 20.36 14.13 -7.51
N PRO A 100 21.35 14.95 -7.15
CA PRO A 100 21.13 16.34 -6.78
C PRO A 100 20.34 17.11 -7.85
N GLY A 101 19.33 17.86 -7.43
CA GLY A 101 18.46 18.60 -8.35
C GLY A 101 17.19 17.85 -8.79
N SER A 102 17.04 16.58 -8.43
CA SER A 102 15.82 15.82 -8.69
C SER A 102 14.62 16.42 -7.98
N ILE A 103 13.43 16.32 -8.58
CA ILE A 103 12.15 16.75 -8.00
C ILE A 103 11.83 15.88 -6.78
N ARG A 104 11.95 14.56 -6.92
CA ARG A 104 11.84 13.62 -5.78
C ARG A 104 13.25 13.41 -5.21
N ARG A 105 13.44 13.73 -3.94
CA ARG A 105 14.74 13.55 -3.27
C ARG A 105 15.06 12.10 -2.95
N LYS A 106 14.03 11.28 -2.84
CA LYS A 106 14.12 9.84 -2.58
C LYS A 106 13.08 9.11 -3.40
N VAL A 107 13.38 7.88 -3.76
CA VAL A 107 12.47 6.94 -4.42
C VAL A 107 12.38 5.66 -3.59
N ILE A 108 11.29 4.91 -3.74
CA ILE A 108 11.12 3.63 -3.05
C ILE A 108 11.93 2.57 -3.80
N LYS A 109 12.95 2.02 -3.16
CA LYS A 109 13.77 0.93 -3.67
C LYS A 109 13.15 -0.43 -3.42
N SER A 110 12.58 -0.62 -2.23
CA SER A 110 11.78 -1.81 -1.90
C SER A 110 10.67 -1.45 -0.93
N ILE A 111 9.59 -2.22 -0.99
CA ILE A 111 8.45 -2.10 -0.09
C ILE A 111 8.06 -3.48 0.43
N ASN A 112 8.01 -3.62 1.73
CA ASN A 112 7.62 -4.82 2.42
C ASN A 112 6.50 -4.50 3.39
N GLY A 113 5.62 -5.44 3.62
CA GLY A 113 4.52 -5.23 4.54
C GLY A 113 4.09 -6.47 5.30
N LYS A 114 3.16 -6.23 6.21
CA LYS A 114 2.56 -7.26 7.04
C LYS A 114 1.10 -6.91 7.32
N ALA A 115 0.23 -7.87 7.10
CA ALA A 115 -1.16 -7.78 7.54
C ALA A 115 -1.25 -8.26 9.00
N LEU A 116 -1.84 -7.43 9.84
CA LEU A 116 -2.14 -7.73 11.24
C LEU A 116 -3.66 -7.71 11.40
N SER A 117 -4.28 -8.87 11.59
CA SER A 117 -5.70 -8.95 11.88
C SER A 117 -5.94 -8.70 13.37
N CYS A 118 -6.71 -7.66 13.67
CA CYS A 118 -7.23 -7.41 15.00
C CYS A 118 -8.49 -8.26 15.20
N VAL A 119 -8.34 -9.50 15.67
CA VAL A 119 -9.48 -10.30 16.11
C VAL A 119 -10.02 -9.63 17.37
N MET A 120 -11.08 -8.83 17.24
CA MET A 120 -11.83 -8.38 18.41
C MET A 120 -12.52 -9.61 19.04
N PRO A 121 -12.20 -9.98 20.27
CA PRO A 121 -13.01 -10.96 20.97
C PRO A 121 -14.44 -10.40 21.04
N ARG A 122 -15.41 -11.17 20.57
CA ARG A 122 -16.83 -10.83 20.71
C ARG A 122 -17.21 -10.97 22.19
N TYR A 123 -16.87 -9.99 23.00
CA TYR A 123 -17.39 -9.87 24.36
C TYR A 123 -18.24 -8.61 24.47
N PHE A 124 -19.51 -8.79 24.61
CA PHE A 124 -20.41 -7.79 25.17
C PHE A 124 -19.90 -7.39 26.55
N GLY A 125 -19.44 -6.18 26.73
CA GLY A 125 -19.28 -5.58 28.07
C GLY A 125 -17.91 -5.10 28.52
N SER A 126 -16.85 -5.15 27.73
CA SER A 126 -15.57 -4.52 28.11
C SER A 126 -14.95 -3.77 26.93
N VAL A 127 -14.47 -2.56 27.22
CA VAL A 127 -13.69 -1.76 26.27
C VAL A 127 -12.53 -2.60 25.72
N PRO A 128 -12.37 -2.75 24.39
CA PRO A 128 -11.28 -3.54 23.84
C PRO A 128 -9.95 -2.90 24.27
N ARG A 129 -9.10 -3.66 24.96
CA ARG A 129 -7.70 -3.24 25.06
C ARG A 129 -7.14 -3.24 23.64
N LEU A 130 -6.78 -2.07 23.12
CA LEU A 130 -5.95 -1.95 21.93
C LEU A 130 -4.79 -2.94 22.04
N CYS A 131 -4.48 -3.63 20.97
CA CYS A 131 -3.40 -4.61 20.87
C CYS A 131 -2.18 -4.15 21.70
N SER A 132 -1.90 -4.83 22.80
CA SER A 132 -0.82 -4.52 23.72
C SER A 132 0.59 -4.69 23.13
N HIS A 133 0.70 -4.95 21.83
CA HIS A 133 1.94 -5.12 21.09
C HIS A 133 2.32 -3.92 20.20
N LEU A 134 1.57 -2.82 20.27
CA LEU A 134 1.90 -1.61 19.50
C LEU A 134 2.82 -0.63 20.26
N PHE A 135 3.15 -0.91 21.53
CA PHE A 135 3.96 -0.02 22.38
C PHE A 135 4.97 -0.82 23.23
N ALA A 136 5.72 -1.67 22.59
CA ALA A 136 6.92 -2.23 23.20
C ALA A 136 8.13 -1.91 22.33
#